data_a5d70cd71db1c122b0ceb506bc9ab3b8
#
_entry.id   a5d70cd71db1c122b0ceb506bc9ab3b8
#
_cell.length_a   1.000
_cell.length_b   1.000
_cell.length_c   1.000
_cell.angle_alpha   90.00
_cell.angle_beta   90.00
_cell.angle_gamma   90.00
#
_symmetry.space_group_name_H-M   'P 1'
#
loop_
_entity.id
_entity.type
_entity.pdbx_description
1 polymer ?
#
loop_
_entity_poly.entity_id
_entity_poly.type
_entity_poly.pdbx_seq_one_letter_code
_entity_poly.pdbx_strand_id
1 'polypeptide(L)'
;MVGIYISVSAYSFADWETLTWGVIRYVRMLKSPSLYSVGVDYQHDDDGLMQKRADIVHTAAGLLEKCQLIKYERSSGRFQGTELGRIASHYYVTYNSMMVYNQHLRSTMSTIELFRVFALSNEFKLLPVRQEEKLELTKLLERVPIPVKEGVDEPAAKINVLLQAYISGLKLDGFVLVSDMVYVTQSAGRILRAIFEICLKRGWAVPARAALDMCKEVDKRMWRSMTPLRQFKGVPSEVIRKAEGKQFPWDRYYDLTPPEIGELLGIPNAGRLVHRLVHNFPKLQLQAQVQPITRTLLRIDLSIIPDFRWDEKVHGAAETFIIMVEDVDGEVVLFHDTFILRQRYAEDEHSVTLTVPMFEPVPPNYYISIVSDRWLHAETRLPISFKHLILPEKFPPPTPLLDLQPLPLSALHNKEFEAIYTKGIQTFNKIQTQVFQALYTTDENIFIGAPTGSGKTICAEFALLRLWSKREQPRAVCIEPYQEMVDQRVAEWKEKFSQLQGGKVIVSLTGETSTDLRLLEKGDVIVCTPMQVRCPTTFVRRCANSAPLSGTSYQEDGASEKTFKASAS
;
A
#
# COMPACT_ATOMS: atom_id res chain seq x y z
N MET A 1 -4.03 -27.12 12.39
CA MET A 1 -3.55 -26.10 11.44
C MET A 1 -3.62 -24.75 12.14
N VAL A 2 -2.49 -24.19 12.56
CA VAL A 2 -2.46 -22.90 13.26
C VAL A 2 -2.32 -21.84 12.18
N GLY A 3 -3.40 -21.13 11.91
CA GLY A 3 -3.31 -19.85 11.19
C GLY A 3 -2.63 -18.86 12.13
N ILE A 4 -1.36 -18.62 11.93
CA ILE A 4 -0.65 -17.54 12.60
C ILE A 4 -1.08 -16.27 11.87
N TYR A 5 -2.03 -15.55 12.43
CA TYR A 5 -2.41 -14.22 11.97
C TYR A 5 -1.33 -13.27 12.43
N ILE A 6 -0.52 -12.82 11.50
CA ILE A 6 0.50 -11.81 11.74
C ILE A 6 -0.18 -10.45 11.62
N SER A 7 -0.66 -9.92 12.74
CA SER A 7 -0.79 -8.46 12.86
C SER A 7 0.64 -7.93 12.97
N VAL A 8 1.11 -7.30 11.90
CA VAL A 8 2.51 -6.90 11.76
C VAL A 8 2.71 -5.55 12.42
N SER A 9 2.80 -5.55 13.72
CA SER A 9 3.57 -4.61 14.50
C SER A 9 4.82 -5.35 14.99
N ALA A 10 5.94 -4.65 15.11
CA ALA A 10 7.23 -5.24 15.44
C ALA A 10 7.22 -5.90 16.83
N TYR A 11 6.88 -7.18 16.88
CA TYR A 11 6.96 -7.99 18.08
C TYR A 11 8.31 -8.73 18.11
N SER A 12 8.91 -8.79 19.29
CA SER A 12 10.05 -9.65 19.54
C SER A 12 9.64 -11.12 19.61
N PHE A 13 10.60 -12.04 19.50
CA PHE A 13 10.38 -13.48 19.67
C PHE A 13 9.66 -13.80 21.00
N ALA A 14 10.01 -13.09 22.08
CA ALA A 14 9.39 -13.25 23.40
C ALA A 14 7.91 -12.83 23.43
N ASP A 15 7.52 -11.79 22.71
CA ASP A 15 6.12 -11.33 22.62
C ASP A 15 5.25 -12.37 21.89
N TRP A 16 5.79 -12.96 20.81
CA TRP A 16 5.13 -14.04 20.07
C TRP A 16 4.99 -15.31 20.90
N GLU A 17 6.00 -15.64 21.67
CA GLU A 17 5.97 -16.76 22.58
C GLU A 17 4.83 -16.63 23.59
N THR A 18 4.63 -15.45 24.16
CA THR A 18 3.59 -15.16 25.14
C THR A 18 2.19 -15.13 24.52
N LEU A 19 2.01 -14.53 23.34
CA LEU A 19 0.73 -14.41 22.64
C LEU A 19 0.22 -15.72 22.08
N THR A 20 1.10 -16.56 21.54
CA THR A 20 0.70 -17.79 20.83
C THR A 20 0.29 -18.92 21.80
N TRP A 21 0.71 -18.87 23.06
CA TRP A 21 0.62 -19.98 23.99
C TRP A 21 -0.41 -19.85 25.10
N GLY A 22 -1.06 -18.70 25.24
CA GLY A 22 -2.23 -18.54 26.11
C GLY A 22 -3.46 -19.35 25.67
N VAL A 23 -3.33 -20.16 24.60
CA VAL A 23 -4.43 -20.88 23.95
C VAL A 23 -4.40 -22.37 24.32
N ILE A 24 -5.57 -22.97 24.30
CA ILE A 24 -5.94 -24.38 24.55
C ILE A 24 -4.88 -25.41 24.04
N ARG A 25 -4.12 -25.14 23.00
CA ARG A 25 -3.14 -26.06 22.43
C ARG A 25 -1.96 -26.35 23.38
N TYR A 26 -1.41 -25.33 24.03
CA TYR A 26 -0.30 -25.47 24.98
C TYR A 26 -0.70 -26.39 26.16
N VAL A 27 -1.86 -26.12 26.75
CA VAL A 27 -2.39 -26.97 27.84
C VAL A 27 -2.59 -28.43 27.40
N ARG A 28 -3.00 -28.62 26.13
CA ARG A 28 -3.14 -29.96 25.55
C ARG A 28 -1.79 -30.64 25.29
N MET A 29 -0.78 -29.90 24.86
CA MET A 29 0.59 -30.41 24.68
C MET A 29 1.19 -30.86 26.00
N LEU A 30 0.93 -30.15 27.09
CA LEU A 30 1.34 -30.57 28.44
C LEU A 30 0.58 -31.81 28.94
N LYS A 31 -0.74 -31.89 28.69
CA LYS A 31 -1.57 -33.01 29.14
C LYS A 31 -1.41 -34.29 28.33
N SER A 32 -1.14 -34.18 27.04
CA SER A 32 -1.08 -35.30 26.10
C SER A 32 0.06 -35.10 25.08
N PRO A 33 1.33 -35.10 25.51
CA PRO A 33 2.49 -34.72 24.67
C PRO A 33 2.57 -35.54 23.38
N SER A 34 2.38 -36.84 23.42
CA SER A 34 2.49 -37.73 22.26
C SER A 34 1.48 -37.41 21.14
N LEU A 35 0.24 -37.02 21.50
CA LEU A 35 -0.79 -36.63 20.51
C LEU A 35 -0.48 -35.32 19.79
N TYR A 36 0.35 -34.50 20.38
CA TYR A 36 0.73 -33.17 19.82
C TYR A 36 2.16 -33.13 19.31
N SER A 37 2.75 -34.31 18.99
CA SER A 37 4.09 -34.42 18.40
C SER A 37 5.19 -33.80 19.29
N VAL A 38 5.07 -33.91 20.59
CA VAL A 38 6.13 -33.56 21.53
C VAL A 38 7.01 -34.81 21.69
N GLY A 39 8.26 -34.72 21.18
CA GLY A 39 9.23 -35.81 21.28
C GLY A 39 9.60 -36.17 22.74
N VAL A 40 10.15 -37.35 22.94
CA VAL A 40 10.55 -37.82 24.27
C VAL A 40 11.59 -36.89 24.90
N ASP A 41 12.51 -36.34 24.10
CA ASP A 41 13.55 -35.43 24.55
C ASP A 41 12.97 -34.15 25.21
N TYR A 42 11.88 -33.60 24.67
CA TYR A 42 11.19 -32.45 25.27
C TYR A 42 10.35 -32.80 26.50
N GLN A 43 9.99 -34.07 26.71
CA GLN A 43 9.18 -34.47 27.85
C GLN A 43 10.01 -34.62 29.13
N HIS A 44 11.28 -34.92 29.01
CA HIS A 44 12.17 -35.14 30.14
C HIS A 44 13.04 -33.92 30.51
N ASP A 45 13.49 -33.17 29.52
CA ASP A 45 14.49 -32.11 29.68
C ASP A 45 13.94 -30.71 29.55
N ASP A 46 12.68 -30.52 29.09
CA ASP A 46 12.06 -29.22 28.84
C ASP A 46 10.84 -28.97 29.75
N ASP A 47 11.13 -28.54 30.97
CA ASP A 47 10.08 -28.23 31.96
C ASP A 47 9.23 -27.04 31.49
N GLY A 48 7.93 -27.25 31.23
CA GLY A 48 7.02 -26.29 30.64
C GLY A 48 7.12 -26.15 29.12
N LEU A 49 7.82 -27.05 28.42
CA LEU A 49 7.95 -27.08 26.95
C LEU A 49 8.49 -25.77 26.36
N MET A 50 9.41 -25.08 27.04
CA MET A 50 9.98 -23.80 26.60
C MET A 50 10.78 -23.96 25.31
N GLN A 51 11.68 -24.96 25.24
CA GLN A 51 12.46 -25.23 24.05
C GLN A 51 11.59 -25.68 22.88
N LYS A 52 10.62 -26.57 23.12
CA LYS A 52 9.66 -27.00 22.09
C LYS A 52 8.85 -25.83 21.52
N ARG A 53 8.45 -24.90 22.36
CA ARG A 53 7.76 -23.66 21.96
C ARG A 53 8.65 -22.80 21.08
N ALA A 54 9.88 -22.56 21.52
CA ALA A 54 10.86 -21.81 20.75
C ALA A 54 11.10 -22.44 19.38
N ASP A 55 11.28 -23.75 19.29
CA ASP A 55 11.50 -24.47 18.04
C ASP A 55 10.32 -24.37 17.07
N ILE A 56 9.07 -24.42 17.59
CA ILE A 56 7.87 -24.25 16.77
C ILE A 56 7.81 -22.83 16.20
N VAL A 57 8.06 -21.80 17.02
CA VAL A 57 8.07 -20.40 16.56
C VAL A 57 9.17 -20.18 15.54
N HIS A 58 10.37 -20.67 15.80
CA HIS A 58 11.52 -20.58 14.90
C HIS A 58 11.26 -21.26 13.54
N THR A 59 10.67 -22.47 13.57
CA THR A 59 10.29 -23.20 12.36
C THR A 59 9.24 -22.44 11.56
N ALA A 60 8.22 -21.90 12.23
CA ALA A 60 7.17 -21.10 11.60
C ALA A 60 7.73 -19.81 11.00
N ALA A 61 8.60 -19.12 11.72
CA ALA A 61 9.28 -17.92 11.23
C ALA A 61 10.13 -18.21 9.98
N GLY A 62 10.90 -19.30 10.00
CA GLY A 62 11.69 -19.71 8.84
C GLY A 62 10.83 -20.05 7.61
N LEU A 63 9.65 -20.65 7.80
CA LEU A 63 8.70 -20.88 6.71
C LEU A 63 8.12 -19.57 6.15
N LEU A 64 7.74 -18.65 7.01
CA LEU A 64 7.20 -17.34 6.60
C LEU A 64 8.27 -16.48 5.90
N GLU A 65 9.50 -16.55 6.35
CA GLU A 65 10.64 -15.88 5.71
C GLU A 65 10.90 -16.44 4.30
N LYS A 66 10.88 -17.77 4.12
CA LYS A 66 10.99 -18.41 2.80
C LYS A 66 9.89 -17.94 1.83
N CYS A 67 8.69 -17.66 2.36
CA CYS A 67 7.59 -17.12 1.58
C CYS A 67 7.64 -15.59 1.41
N GLN A 68 8.69 -14.92 1.91
CA GLN A 68 8.87 -13.46 1.88
C GLN A 68 7.75 -12.68 2.60
N LEU A 69 7.10 -13.28 3.58
CA LEU A 69 6.04 -12.64 4.36
C LEU A 69 6.58 -11.86 5.55
N ILE A 70 7.72 -12.29 6.07
CA ILE A 70 8.48 -11.60 7.13
C ILE A 70 9.97 -11.58 6.80
N LYS A 71 10.69 -10.67 7.41
CA LYS A 71 12.14 -10.71 7.58
C LYS A 71 12.41 -11.18 9.01
N TYR A 72 13.18 -12.23 9.18
CA TYR A 72 13.48 -12.80 10.48
C TYR A 72 14.98 -12.70 10.79
N GLU A 73 15.32 -11.89 11.78
CA GLU A 73 16.68 -11.77 12.27
C GLU A 73 16.93 -12.78 13.39
N ARG A 74 17.63 -13.86 13.07
CA ARG A 74 17.83 -15.00 13.99
C ARG A 74 18.66 -14.64 15.22
N SER A 75 19.58 -13.69 15.09
CA SER A 75 20.49 -13.26 16.16
C SER A 75 19.77 -12.50 17.27
N SER A 76 18.85 -11.62 16.91
CA SER A 76 18.09 -10.77 17.84
C SER A 76 16.69 -11.31 18.15
N GLY A 77 16.21 -12.31 17.38
CA GLY A 77 14.85 -12.81 17.46
C GLY A 77 13.78 -11.80 16.98
N ARG A 78 14.18 -10.76 16.23
CA ARG A 78 13.27 -9.73 15.73
C ARG A 78 12.56 -10.17 14.47
N PHE A 79 11.28 -9.80 14.35
CA PHE A 79 10.46 -9.98 13.17
C PHE A 79 10.12 -8.62 12.55
N GLN A 80 10.25 -8.53 11.24
CA GLN A 80 9.75 -7.40 10.47
C GLN A 80 8.79 -7.92 9.40
N GLY A 81 7.56 -7.42 9.39
CA GLY A 81 6.60 -7.77 8.34
C GLY A 81 6.95 -7.11 7.01
N THR A 82 6.71 -7.87 5.95
CA THR A 82 6.78 -7.35 4.59
C THR A 82 5.40 -6.87 4.13
N GLU A 83 5.35 -6.12 3.02
CA GLU A 83 4.07 -5.76 2.38
C GLU A 83 3.25 -7.01 2.00
N LEU A 84 3.90 -8.08 1.51
CA LEU A 84 3.25 -9.34 1.20
C LEU A 84 2.68 -10.02 2.46
N GLY A 85 3.40 -9.95 3.58
CA GLY A 85 2.93 -10.46 4.87
C GLY A 85 1.71 -9.71 5.37
N ARG A 86 1.68 -8.38 5.20
CA ARG A 86 0.53 -7.54 5.54
C ARG A 86 -0.70 -7.89 4.68
N ILE A 87 -0.53 -8.07 3.38
CA ILE A 87 -1.61 -8.49 2.47
C ILE A 87 -2.15 -9.87 2.89
N ALA A 88 -1.25 -10.84 3.12
CA ALA A 88 -1.63 -12.18 3.53
C ALA A 88 -2.44 -12.18 4.84
N SER A 89 -2.02 -11.38 5.81
CA SER A 89 -2.71 -11.22 7.10
C SER A 89 -4.07 -10.54 6.94
N HIS A 90 -4.13 -9.43 6.19
CA HIS A 90 -5.34 -8.65 6.00
C HIS A 90 -6.46 -9.45 5.32
N TYR A 91 -6.11 -10.22 4.28
CA TYR A 91 -7.06 -11.03 3.53
C TYR A 91 -7.17 -12.48 3.99
N TYR A 92 -6.52 -12.86 5.08
CA TYR A 92 -6.52 -14.24 5.61
C TYR A 92 -6.11 -15.28 4.56
N VAL A 93 -5.05 -14.97 3.79
CA VAL A 93 -4.50 -15.87 2.78
C VAL A 93 -3.39 -16.72 3.38
N THR A 94 -3.40 -18.01 3.10
CA THR A 94 -2.40 -18.94 3.62
C THR A 94 -1.02 -18.68 3.03
N TYR A 95 0.05 -18.98 3.77
CA TYR A 95 1.42 -18.81 3.30
C TYR A 95 1.70 -19.66 2.05
N ASN A 96 1.07 -20.84 1.91
CA ASN A 96 1.19 -21.68 0.72
C ASN A 96 0.59 -21.00 -0.52
N SER A 97 -0.56 -20.34 -0.40
CA SER A 97 -1.15 -19.56 -1.50
C SER A 97 -0.27 -18.38 -1.87
N MET A 98 0.29 -17.68 -0.88
CA MET A 98 1.23 -16.59 -1.14
C MET A 98 2.49 -17.07 -1.88
N MET A 99 2.98 -18.27 -1.58
CA MET A 99 4.08 -18.89 -2.30
C MET A 99 3.70 -19.18 -3.75
N VAL A 100 2.51 -19.71 -4.00
CA VAL A 100 1.98 -19.94 -5.36
C VAL A 100 1.88 -18.60 -6.12
N TYR A 101 1.38 -17.54 -5.48
CA TYR A 101 1.27 -16.21 -6.11
C TYR A 101 2.65 -15.63 -6.43
N ASN A 102 3.62 -15.78 -5.55
CA ASN A 102 5.00 -15.34 -5.80
C ASN A 102 5.65 -16.06 -6.99
N GLN A 103 5.33 -17.32 -7.19
CA GLN A 103 5.90 -18.13 -8.28
C GLN A 103 5.21 -17.89 -9.62
N HIS A 104 3.89 -17.70 -9.63
CA HIS A 104 3.07 -17.70 -10.84
C HIS A 104 2.68 -16.31 -11.33
N LEU A 105 2.51 -15.31 -10.46
CA LEU A 105 2.12 -13.96 -10.87
C LEU A 105 3.24 -13.28 -11.66
N ARG A 106 2.87 -12.67 -12.79
CA ARG A 106 3.75 -11.93 -13.72
C ARG A 106 3.07 -10.65 -14.19
N SER A 107 3.85 -9.68 -14.66
CA SER A 107 3.36 -8.36 -15.13
C SER A 107 2.47 -8.45 -16.38
N THR A 108 2.67 -9.45 -17.22
CA THR A 108 1.98 -9.61 -18.53
C THR A 108 0.84 -10.63 -18.50
N MET A 109 0.31 -10.96 -17.31
CA MET A 109 -0.73 -11.99 -17.19
C MET A 109 -2.07 -11.55 -17.77
N SER A 110 -2.65 -12.46 -18.53
CA SER A 110 -4.03 -12.37 -19.02
C SER A 110 -5.05 -12.77 -17.95
N THR A 111 -6.32 -12.42 -18.16
CA THR A 111 -7.43 -12.85 -17.29
C THR A 111 -7.52 -14.37 -17.16
N ILE A 112 -7.26 -15.13 -18.26
CA ILE A 112 -7.23 -16.60 -18.26
C ILE A 112 -6.22 -17.13 -17.24
N GLU A 113 -5.02 -16.56 -17.24
CA GLU A 113 -3.95 -16.96 -16.33
C GLU A 113 -4.24 -16.55 -14.88
N LEU A 114 -4.93 -15.43 -14.66
CA LEU A 114 -5.36 -15.02 -13.32
C LEU A 114 -6.42 -15.98 -12.74
N PHE A 115 -7.39 -16.43 -13.54
CA PHE A 115 -8.33 -17.48 -13.13
C PHE A 115 -7.62 -18.78 -12.74
N ARG A 116 -6.57 -19.13 -13.48
CA ARG A 116 -5.72 -20.28 -13.17
C ARG A 116 -4.99 -20.11 -11.83
N VAL A 117 -4.33 -18.96 -11.63
CA VAL A 117 -3.63 -18.68 -10.37
C VAL A 117 -4.58 -18.67 -9.18
N PHE A 118 -5.76 -18.10 -9.34
CA PHE A 118 -6.81 -18.18 -8.33
C PHE A 118 -7.17 -19.63 -7.99
N ALA A 119 -7.37 -20.47 -9.00
CA ALA A 119 -7.74 -21.88 -8.82
C ALA A 119 -6.64 -22.72 -8.12
N LEU A 120 -5.39 -22.30 -8.20
CA LEU A 120 -4.26 -22.95 -7.53
C LEU A 120 -4.13 -22.58 -6.04
N SER A 121 -5.01 -21.73 -5.50
CA SER A 121 -4.97 -21.32 -4.10
C SER A 121 -5.14 -22.51 -3.15
N ASN A 122 -4.28 -22.58 -2.17
CA ASN A 122 -4.25 -23.69 -1.20
C ASN A 122 -5.52 -23.76 -0.32
N GLU A 123 -6.30 -22.69 -0.29
CA GLU A 123 -7.61 -22.63 0.36
C GLU A 123 -8.58 -23.69 -0.20
N PHE A 124 -8.40 -24.06 -1.46
CA PHE A 124 -9.25 -25.01 -2.19
C PHE A 124 -8.70 -26.44 -2.25
N LYS A 125 -7.58 -26.74 -1.60
CA LYS A 125 -6.91 -28.05 -1.66
C LYS A 125 -7.77 -29.26 -1.23
N LEU A 126 -8.86 -29.01 -0.50
CA LEU A 126 -9.77 -30.05 -0.02
C LEU A 126 -10.93 -30.33 -0.98
N LEU A 127 -10.94 -29.71 -2.16
CA LEU A 127 -11.95 -29.93 -3.18
C LEU A 127 -11.46 -30.92 -4.26
N PRO A 128 -11.65 -32.24 -4.07
CA PRO A 128 -11.29 -33.22 -5.10
C PRO A 128 -12.30 -33.23 -6.25
N VAL A 129 -11.88 -33.74 -7.39
CA VAL A 129 -12.80 -34.07 -8.48
C VAL A 129 -13.32 -35.49 -8.27
N ARG A 130 -14.65 -35.67 -8.15
CA ARG A 130 -15.30 -36.97 -8.01
C ARG A 130 -15.71 -37.51 -9.37
N GLN A 131 -15.76 -38.83 -9.52
CA GLN A 131 -16.10 -39.45 -10.82
C GLN A 131 -17.52 -39.09 -11.29
N GLU A 132 -18.44 -38.97 -10.36
CA GLU A 132 -19.86 -38.66 -10.61
C GLU A 132 -20.06 -37.23 -11.17
N GLU A 133 -19.13 -36.31 -10.85
CA GLU A 133 -19.19 -34.89 -11.26
C GLU A 133 -18.63 -34.63 -12.65
N LYS A 134 -17.82 -35.52 -13.19
CA LYS A 134 -17.05 -35.28 -14.44
C LYS A 134 -17.93 -34.95 -15.63
N LEU A 135 -19.07 -35.60 -15.76
CA LEU A 135 -20.00 -35.36 -16.87
C LEU A 135 -20.60 -33.94 -16.78
N GLU A 136 -20.97 -33.52 -15.59
CA GLU A 136 -21.51 -32.16 -15.35
C GLU A 136 -20.42 -31.09 -15.51
N LEU A 137 -19.22 -31.34 -15.01
CA LEU A 137 -18.07 -30.46 -15.19
C LEU A 137 -17.71 -30.28 -16.66
N THR A 138 -17.75 -31.34 -17.47
CA THR A 138 -17.51 -31.26 -18.92
C THR A 138 -18.54 -30.35 -19.59
N LYS A 139 -19.82 -30.50 -19.26
CA LYS A 139 -20.89 -29.63 -19.78
C LYS A 139 -20.72 -28.18 -19.37
N LEU A 140 -20.24 -27.94 -18.14
CA LEU A 140 -19.97 -26.58 -17.62
C LEU A 140 -18.77 -25.96 -18.34
N LEU A 141 -17.71 -26.73 -18.60
CA LEU A 141 -16.53 -26.27 -19.35
C LEU A 141 -16.88 -25.71 -20.74
N GLU A 142 -17.87 -26.29 -21.41
CA GLU A 142 -18.35 -25.82 -22.73
C GLU A 142 -19.20 -24.53 -22.62
N ARG A 143 -19.75 -24.25 -21.44
CA ARG A 143 -20.69 -23.12 -21.21
C ARG A 143 -20.06 -21.90 -20.57
N VAL A 144 -18.89 -22.04 -19.93
CA VAL A 144 -18.21 -20.92 -19.32
C VAL A 144 -17.52 -20.03 -20.35
N PRO A 145 -17.54 -18.70 -20.18
CA PRO A 145 -17.07 -17.78 -21.21
C PRO A 145 -15.54 -17.72 -21.36
N ILE A 146 -14.80 -18.03 -20.29
CA ILE A 146 -13.32 -17.97 -20.31
C ILE A 146 -12.78 -19.40 -20.44
N PRO A 147 -11.94 -19.68 -21.46
CA PRO A 147 -11.39 -21.01 -21.65
C PRO A 147 -10.57 -21.50 -20.48
N VAL A 148 -10.82 -22.73 -20.04
CA VAL A 148 -10.05 -23.42 -19.01
C VAL A 148 -9.10 -24.39 -19.71
N LYS A 149 -7.80 -24.24 -19.43
CA LYS A 149 -6.74 -25.04 -20.10
C LYS A 149 -6.47 -26.38 -19.39
N GLU A 150 -6.83 -26.45 -18.12
CA GLU A 150 -6.62 -27.61 -17.26
C GLU A 150 -7.61 -28.73 -17.62
N GLY A 151 -7.20 -29.99 -17.44
CA GLY A 151 -8.05 -31.16 -17.66
C GLY A 151 -9.19 -31.26 -16.64
N VAL A 152 -10.31 -31.89 -17.05
CA VAL A 152 -11.50 -32.10 -16.18
C VAL A 152 -11.16 -32.85 -14.91
N ASP A 153 -10.11 -33.66 -14.91
CA ASP A 153 -9.65 -34.43 -13.75
C ASP A 153 -8.86 -33.61 -12.72
N GLU A 154 -8.47 -32.39 -13.08
CA GLU A 154 -7.69 -31.54 -12.23
C GLU A 154 -8.59 -30.70 -11.29
N PRO A 155 -8.31 -30.66 -9.98
CA PRO A 155 -9.05 -29.81 -9.06
C PRO A 155 -9.07 -28.33 -9.44
N ALA A 156 -7.98 -27.84 -10.04
CA ALA A 156 -7.89 -26.45 -10.50
C ALA A 156 -8.92 -26.13 -11.60
N ALA A 157 -9.17 -27.05 -12.54
CA ALA A 157 -10.21 -26.90 -13.55
C ALA A 157 -11.60 -26.79 -12.91
N LYS A 158 -11.90 -27.64 -11.94
CA LYS A 158 -13.17 -27.63 -11.20
C LYS A 158 -13.38 -26.28 -10.51
N ILE A 159 -12.39 -25.79 -9.77
CA ILE A 159 -12.47 -24.52 -9.03
C ILE A 159 -12.69 -23.35 -10.00
N ASN A 160 -11.95 -23.31 -11.10
CA ASN A 160 -12.07 -22.29 -12.13
C ASN A 160 -13.48 -22.29 -12.75
N VAL A 161 -13.97 -23.45 -13.17
CA VAL A 161 -15.31 -23.61 -13.77
C VAL A 161 -16.41 -23.21 -12.78
N LEU A 162 -16.31 -23.62 -11.51
CA LEU A 162 -17.30 -23.26 -10.48
C LEU A 162 -17.36 -21.76 -10.24
N LEU A 163 -16.22 -21.06 -10.22
CA LEU A 163 -16.20 -19.61 -10.10
C LEU A 163 -16.87 -18.94 -11.30
N GLN A 164 -16.55 -19.37 -12.51
CA GLN A 164 -17.15 -18.83 -13.71
C GLN A 164 -18.65 -19.14 -13.80
N ALA A 165 -19.06 -20.35 -13.42
CA ALA A 165 -20.47 -20.75 -13.35
C ALA A 165 -21.25 -19.86 -12.38
N TYR A 166 -20.66 -19.50 -11.24
CA TYR A 166 -21.25 -18.58 -10.28
C TYR A 166 -21.43 -17.18 -10.88
N ILE A 167 -20.39 -16.61 -11.49
CA ILE A 167 -20.45 -15.29 -12.13
C ILE A 167 -21.50 -15.27 -13.24
N SER A 168 -21.55 -16.34 -14.05
CA SER A 168 -22.52 -16.50 -15.16
C SER A 168 -23.95 -16.79 -14.69
N GLY A 169 -24.17 -17.08 -13.40
CA GLY A 169 -25.48 -17.45 -12.86
C GLY A 169 -25.99 -18.79 -13.37
N LEU A 170 -25.09 -19.72 -13.79
CA LEU A 170 -25.46 -21.04 -14.27
C LEU A 170 -26.05 -21.89 -13.14
N LYS A 171 -27.08 -22.66 -13.46
CA LYS A 171 -27.66 -23.64 -12.55
C LYS A 171 -26.84 -24.92 -12.60
N LEU A 172 -26.56 -25.46 -11.45
CA LEU A 172 -25.92 -26.76 -11.24
C LEU A 172 -26.97 -27.77 -10.80
N ASP A 173 -26.89 -28.99 -11.31
CA ASP A 173 -27.83 -30.06 -11.01
C ASP A 173 -27.37 -30.85 -9.77
N GLY A 174 -26.06 -31.07 -9.61
CA GLY A 174 -25.47 -31.83 -8.52
C GLY A 174 -25.41 -31.04 -7.20
N PHE A 175 -26.07 -31.52 -6.15
CA PHE A 175 -26.04 -30.87 -4.81
C PHE A 175 -24.61 -30.68 -4.29
N VAL A 176 -23.71 -31.62 -4.55
CA VAL A 176 -22.32 -31.56 -4.10
C VAL A 176 -21.56 -30.46 -4.83
N LEU A 177 -21.76 -30.31 -6.15
CA LEU A 177 -21.16 -29.21 -6.92
C LEU A 177 -21.68 -27.84 -6.49
N VAL A 178 -22.96 -27.73 -6.13
CA VAL A 178 -23.52 -26.51 -5.56
C VAL A 178 -22.82 -26.17 -4.24
N SER A 179 -22.62 -27.14 -3.36
CA SER A 179 -21.91 -26.94 -2.09
C SER A 179 -20.45 -26.52 -2.31
N ASP A 180 -19.77 -27.18 -3.23
CA ASP A 180 -18.39 -26.85 -3.59
C ASP A 180 -18.29 -25.44 -4.22
N MET A 181 -19.26 -25.04 -5.06
CA MET A 181 -19.35 -23.68 -5.60
C MET A 181 -19.52 -22.63 -4.51
N VAL A 182 -20.38 -22.87 -3.53
CA VAL A 182 -20.57 -21.96 -2.38
C VAL A 182 -19.25 -21.83 -1.60
N TYR A 183 -18.55 -22.93 -1.37
CA TYR A 183 -17.25 -22.91 -0.68
C TYR A 183 -16.21 -22.08 -1.44
N VAL A 184 -16.11 -22.24 -2.76
CA VAL A 184 -15.20 -21.44 -3.61
C VAL A 184 -15.56 -19.97 -3.55
N THR A 185 -16.83 -19.62 -3.71
CA THR A 185 -17.28 -18.22 -3.84
C THR A 185 -17.18 -17.44 -2.53
N GLN A 186 -17.38 -18.10 -1.36
CA GLN A 186 -17.17 -17.47 -0.05
C GLN A 186 -15.75 -16.92 0.15
N SER A 187 -14.75 -17.55 -0.46
CA SER A 187 -13.36 -17.14 -0.36
C SER A 187 -12.88 -16.31 -1.54
N ALA A 188 -13.61 -16.31 -2.66
CA ALA A 188 -13.16 -15.73 -3.91
C ALA A 188 -12.87 -14.22 -3.80
N GLY A 189 -13.78 -13.45 -3.22
CA GLY A 189 -13.62 -11.99 -3.11
C GLY A 189 -12.34 -11.60 -2.38
N ARG A 190 -12.08 -12.18 -1.19
CA ARG A 190 -10.87 -11.86 -0.41
C ARG A 190 -9.57 -12.32 -1.09
N ILE A 191 -9.57 -13.49 -1.75
CA ILE A 191 -8.40 -14.01 -2.47
C ILE A 191 -8.07 -13.13 -3.67
N LEU A 192 -9.06 -12.78 -4.47
CA LEU A 192 -8.88 -11.90 -5.63
C LEU A 192 -8.42 -10.50 -5.21
N ARG A 193 -8.92 -9.98 -4.08
CA ARG A 193 -8.42 -8.73 -3.49
C ARG A 193 -6.95 -8.82 -3.09
N ALA A 194 -6.54 -9.92 -2.50
CA ALA A 194 -5.13 -10.14 -2.19
C ALA A 194 -4.27 -10.15 -3.46
N ILE A 195 -4.70 -10.85 -4.51
CA ILE A 195 -4.01 -10.88 -5.81
C ILE A 195 -3.93 -9.47 -6.41
N PHE A 196 -5.04 -8.71 -6.37
CA PHE A 196 -5.07 -7.32 -6.82
C PHE A 196 -4.03 -6.46 -6.10
N GLU A 197 -4.01 -6.48 -4.75
CA GLU A 197 -3.05 -5.68 -3.99
C GLU A 197 -1.59 -6.11 -4.22
N ILE A 198 -1.34 -7.41 -4.39
CA ILE A 198 0.01 -7.90 -4.74
C ILE A 198 0.45 -7.30 -6.09
N CYS A 199 -0.40 -7.34 -7.11
CA CYS A 199 -0.11 -6.79 -8.42
C CYS A 199 0.09 -5.27 -8.36
N LEU A 200 -0.76 -4.57 -7.62
CA LEU A 200 -0.69 -3.12 -7.43
C LEU A 200 0.61 -2.69 -6.74
N LYS A 201 1.00 -3.40 -5.67
CA LYS A 201 2.26 -3.14 -4.94
C LYS A 201 3.51 -3.46 -5.76
N ARG A 202 3.41 -4.39 -6.71
CA ARG A 202 4.48 -4.70 -7.66
C ARG A 202 4.54 -3.71 -8.84
N GLY A 203 3.62 -2.76 -8.91
CA GLY A 203 3.54 -1.80 -10.00
C GLY A 203 3.02 -2.39 -11.31
N TRP A 204 2.29 -3.50 -11.31
CA TRP A 204 1.77 -4.18 -12.50
C TRP A 204 0.35 -3.73 -12.81
N ALA A 205 0.18 -2.80 -13.75
CA ALA A 205 -1.12 -2.20 -14.03
C ALA A 205 -2.11 -3.19 -14.66
N VAL A 206 -1.69 -3.94 -15.66
CA VAL A 206 -2.56 -4.87 -16.41
C VAL A 206 -3.17 -5.95 -15.51
N PRO A 207 -2.39 -6.79 -14.79
CA PRO A 207 -2.97 -7.81 -13.93
C PRO A 207 -3.68 -7.21 -12.70
N ALA A 208 -3.28 -6.03 -12.21
CA ALA A 208 -4.01 -5.37 -11.12
C ALA A 208 -5.43 -4.99 -11.55
N ARG A 209 -5.60 -4.36 -12.71
CA ARG A 209 -6.93 -4.04 -13.25
C ARG A 209 -7.77 -5.29 -13.47
N ALA A 210 -7.20 -6.32 -14.09
CA ALA A 210 -7.89 -7.57 -14.34
C ALA A 210 -8.34 -8.26 -13.03
N ALA A 211 -7.48 -8.31 -12.01
CA ALA A 211 -7.83 -8.88 -10.70
C ALA A 211 -8.91 -8.07 -9.98
N LEU A 212 -8.88 -6.72 -10.07
CA LEU A 212 -9.92 -5.85 -9.51
C LEU A 212 -11.26 -6.07 -10.22
N ASP A 213 -11.26 -6.19 -11.54
CA ASP A 213 -12.47 -6.49 -12.30
C ASP A 213 -13.04 -7.87 -11.91
N MET A 214 -12.20 -8.90 -11.79
CA MET A 214 -12.62 -10.21 -11.29
C MET A 214 -13.25 -10.14 -9.89
N CYS A 215 -12.71 -9.32 -8.97
CA CYS A 215 -13.33 -9.08 -7.68
C CYS A 215 -14.76 -8.57 -7.83
N LYS A 216 -14.94 -7.54 -8.65
CA LYS A 216 -16.25 -6.91 -8.89
C LYS A 216 -17.20 -7.86 -9.60
N GLU A 217 -16.72 -8.66 -10.57
CA GLU A 217 -17.51 -9.67 -11.27
C GLU A 217 -18.06 -10.72 -10.32
N VAL A 218 -17.26 -11.16 -9.35
CA VAL A 218 -17.70 -12.08 -8.30
C VAL A 218 -18.72 -11.41 -7.37
N ASP A 219 -18.45 -10.20 -6.90
CA ASP A 219 -19.34 -9.47 -5.97
C ASP A 219 -20.69 -9.14 -6.60
N LYS A 220 -20.68 -8.71 -7.86
CA LYS A 220 -21.90 -8.34 -8.60
C LYS A 220 -22.56 -9.54 -9.28
N ARG A 221 -21.90 -10.68 -9.32
CA ARG A 221 -22.35 -11.88 -10.01
C ARG A 221 -22.70 -11.60 -11.49
N MET A 222 -21.81 -10.89 -12.17
CA MET A 222 -21.95 -10.52 -13.57
C MET A 222 -20.58 -10.34 -14.23
N TRP A 223 -20.53 -10.57 -15.53
CA TRP A 223 -19.33 -10.30 -16.34
C TRP A 223 -19.24 -8.83 -16.74
N ARG A 224 -18.01 -8.34 -16.91
CA ARG A 224 -17.75 -6.98 -17.41
C ARG A 224 -18.37 -6.72 -18.79
N SER A 225 -18.58 -7.75 -19.61
CA SER A 225 -19.24 -7.63 -20.90
C SER A 225 -20.74 -7.35 -20.82
N MET A 226 -21.37 -7.48 -19.66
CA MET A 226 -22.79 -7.25 -19.43
C MET A 226 -23.07 -5.77 -19.16
N THR A 227 -24.35 -5.35 -19.34
CA THR A 227 -24.75 -3.97 -19.12
C THR A 227 -24.55 -3.53 -17.66
N PRO A 228 -24.01 -2.32 -17.40
CA PRO A 228 -23.90 -1.75 -16.05
C PRO A 228 -25.21 -1.69 -15.26
N LEU A 229 -26.36 -1.69 -15.95
CA LEU A 229 -27.69 -1.71 -15.30
C LEU A 229 -27.91 -2.91 -14.38
N ARG A 230 -27.22 -4.03 -14.60
CA ARG A 230 -27.29 -5.22 -13.72
C ARG A 230 -26.83 -4.95 -12.30
N GLN A 231 -25.99 -3.94 -12.08
CA GLN A 231 -25.45 -3.61 -10.76
C GLN A 231 -26.48 -2.94 -9.84
N PHE A 232 -27.56 -2.44 -10.40
CA PHE A 232 -28.65 -1.83 -9.63
C PHE A 232 -29.70 -2.87 -9.22
N LYS A 233 -30.07 -2.83 -7.95
CA LYS A 233 -31.12 -3.70 -7.41
C LYS A 233 -32.49 -3.26 -7.91
N GLY A 234 -33.33 -4.22 -8.27
CA GLY A 234 -34.73 -3.97 -8.63
C GLY A 234 -34.98 -3.53 -10.08
N VAL A 235 -33.98 -3.61 -10.95
CA VAL A 235 -34.18 -3.40 -12.39
C VAL A 235 -34.88 -4.62 -12.98
N PRO A 236 -35.99 -4.46 -13.72
CA PRO A 236 -36.68 -5.58 -14.34
C PRO A 236 -35.77 -6.34 -15.32
N SER A 237 -35.80 -7.67 -15.27
CA SER A 237 -34.97 -8.54 -16.12
C SER A 237 -35.21 -8.31 -17.62
N GLU A 238 -36.41 -7.90 -18.01
CA GLU A 238 -36.75 -7.56 -19.39
C GLU A 238 -35.96 -6.32 -19.87
N VAL A 239 -35.86 -5.28 -19.03
CA VAL A 239 -35.08 -4.06 -19.35
C VAL A 239 -33.62 -4.40 -19.55
N ILE A 240 -33.06 -5.22 -18.64
CA ILE A 240 -31.68 -5.67 -18.72
C ILE A 240 -31.43 -6.44 -20.04
N ARG A 241 -32.28 -7.43 -20.34
CA ARG A 241 -32.17 -8.25 -21.56
C ARG A 241 -32.25 -7.41 -22.83
N LYS A 242 -33.15 -6.42 -22.89
CA LYS A 242 -33.26 -5.52 -24.04
C LYS A 242 -32.08 -4.58 -24.17
N ALA A 243 -31.57 -4.05 -23.06
CA ALA A 243 -30.37 -3.21 -23.07
C ALA A 243 -29.14 -3.97 -23.59
N GLU A 244 -28.96 -5.23 -23.16
CA GLU A 244 -27.88 -6.09 -23.66
C GLU A 244 -28.06 -6.46 -25.14
N GLY A 245 -29.27 -6.72 -25.58
CA GLY A 245 -29.57 -7.05 -26.99
C GLY A 245 -29.34 -5.89 -27.97
N LYS A 246 -29.35 -4.64 -27.49
CA LYS A 246 -29.13 -3.47 -28.36
C LYS A 246 -27.65 -3.14 -28.57
N GLN A 247 -26.74 -3.63 -27.74
CA GLN A 247 -25.30 -3.33 -27.76
C GLN A 247 -24.98 -1.83 -27.85
N PHE A 248 -25.84 -0.99 -27.26
CA PHE A 248 -25.67 0.46 -27.26
C PHE A 248 -24.60 0.89 -26.26
N PRO A 249 -23.64 1.74 -26.65
CA PRO A 249 -22.54 2.16 -25.77
C PRO A 249 -23.06 2.83 -24.52
N TRP A 250 -22.52 2.43 -23.34
CA TRP A 250 -22.96 2.93 -22.04
C TRP A 250 -22.82 4.45 -21.93
N ASP A 251 -21.74 5.01 -22.41
CA ASP A 251 -21.46 6.45 -22.31
C ASP A 251 -22.48 7.31 -23.06
N ARG A 252 -23.11 6.78 -24.10
CA ARG A 252 -24.15 7.50 -24.86
C ARG A 252 -25.50 7.52 -24.17
N TYR A 253 -25.74 6.70 -23.14
CA TYR A 253 -26.99 6.78 -22.37
C TYR A 253 -27.12 8.10 -21.59
N TYR A 254 -26.00 8.78 -21.27
CA TYR A 254 -26.02 10.07 -20.58
C TYR A 254 -26.61 11.19 -21.44
N ASP A 255 -26.50 11.08 -22.75
CA ASP A 255 -26.97 12.11 -23.69
C ASP A 255 -28.44 11.93 -24.07
N LEU A 256 -29.06 10.78 -23.72
CA LEU A 256 -30.44 10.47 -24.09
C LEU A 256 -31.44 10.96 -23.06
N THR A 257 -32.54 11.50 -23.57
CA THR A 257 -33.72 11.83 -22.76
C THR A 257 -34.51 10.57 -22.35
N PRO A 258 -35.29 10.63 -21.27
CA PRO A 258 -36.13 9.50 -20.83
C PRO A 258 -37.03 8.89 -21.93
N PRO A 259 -37.70 9.67 -22.81
CA PRO A 259 -38.47 9.11 -23.92
C PRO A 259 -37.60 8.35 -24.93
N GLU A 260 -36.44 8.90 -25.31
CA GLU A 260 -35.51 8.28 -26.25
C GLU A 260 -34.95 6.95 -25.71
N ILE A 261 -34.62 6.87 -24.42
CA ILE A 261 -34.24 5.62 -23.78
C ILE A 261 -35.37 4.59 -23.82
N GLY A 262 -36.61 5.04 -23.57
CA GLY A 262 -37.80 4.20 -23.64
C GLY A 262 -38.00 3.61 -25.04
N GLU A 263 -37.81 4.42 -26.08
CA GLU A 263 -37.90 4.02 -27.49
C GLU A 263 -36.73 3.06 -27.86
N LEU A 264 -35.51 3.41 -27.49
CA LEU A 264 -34.31 2.57 -27.72
C LEU A 264 -34.52 1.15 -27.17
N LEU A 265 -35.04 1.05 -25.95
CA LEU A 265 -35.29 -0.24 -25.30
C LEU A 265 -36.58 -0.91 -25.75
N GLY A 266 -37.44 -0.18 -26.45
CA GLY A 266 -38.81 -0.63 -26.82
C GLY A 266 -39.71 -0.88 -25.59
N ILE A 267 -39.48 -0.14 -24.49
CA ILE A 267 -40.25 -0.14 -23.24
C ILE A 267 -40.43 1.31 -22.78
N PRO A 268 -41.47 2.04 -23.24
CA PRO A 268 -41.63 3.45 -22.95
C PRO A 268 -41.63 3.79 -21.44
N ASN A 269 -42.22 2.93 -20.63
CA ASN A 269 -42.31 3.14 -19.18
C ASN A 269 -40.98 2.95 -18.44
N ALA A 270 -39.99 2.28 -19.05
CA ALA A 270 -38.67 2.05 -18.46
C ALA A 270 -37.73 3.25 -18.64
N GLY A 271 -38.00 4.16 -19.57
CA GLY A 271 -37.08 5.26 -19.89
C GLY A 271 -36.75 6.14 -18.69
N ARG A 272 -37.72 6.54 -17.88
CA ARG A 272 -37.50 7.35 -16.67
C ARG A 272 -36.66 6.61 -15.62
N LEU A 273 -36.89 5.30 -15.45
CA LEU A 273 -36.13 4.47 -14.52
C LEU A 273 -34.66 4.38 -14.95
N VAL A 274 -34.44 4.01 -16.20
CA VAL A 274 -33.08 3.83 -16.72
C VAL A 274 -32.32 5.16 -16.73
N HIS A 275 -32.92 6.25 -17.18
CA HIS A 275 -32.33 7.58 -17.14
C HIS A 275 -31.85 7.96 -15.71
N ARG A 276 -32.69 7.74 -14.70
CA ARG A 276 -32.28 7.98 -13.30
C ARG A 276 -31.11 7.11 -12.88
N LEU A 277 -31.11 5.82 -13.22
CA LEU A 277 -30.04 4.89 -12.86
C LEU A 277 -28.72 5.22 -13.57
N VAL A 278 -28.78 5.66 -14.81
CA VAL A 278 -27.60 6.13 -15.56
C VAL A 278 -26.96 7.34 -14.85
N HIS A 279 -27.78 8.30 -14.42
CA HIS A 279 -27.29 9.48 -13.71
C HIS A 279 -26.91 9.22 -12.25
N ASN A 280 -27.32 8.09 -11.67
CA ASN A 280 -26.84 7.63 -10.37
C ASN A 280 -25.57 6.76 -10.50
N PHE A 281 -25.16 6.37 -11.72
CA PHE A 281 -23.98 5.56 -11.90
C PHE A 281 -22.72 6.39 -11.63
N PRO A 282 -21.77 5.91 -10.78
CA PRO A 282 -20.62 6.69 -10.39
C PRO A 282 -19.75 7.06 -11.61
N LYS A 283 -19.66 8.35 -11.87
CA LYS A 283 -18.86 8.95 -12.93
C LYS A 283 -18.08 10.13 -12.37
N LEU A 284 -16.81 10.22 -12.69
CA LEU A 284 -15.93 11.30 -12.27
C LEU A 284 -15.37 12.01 -13.50
N GLN A 285 -15.28 13.33 -13.43
CA GLN A 285 -14.51 14.12 -14.38
C GLN A 285 -13.16 14.45 -13.77
N LEU A 286 -12.10 14.43 -14.57
CA LEU A 286 -10.74 14.65 -14.14
C LEU A 286 -10.11 15.81 -14.88
N GLN A 287 -9.42 16.66 -14.13
CA GLN A 287 -8.54 17.68 -14.67
C GLN A 287 -7.20 17.60 -13.95
N ALA A 288 -6.11 17.83 -14.63
CA ALA A 288 -4.78 17.76 -14.03
C ALA A 288 -3.91 18.92 -14.47
N GLN A 289 -3.24 19.52 -13.51
CA GLN A 289 -2.15 20.47 -13.75
C GLN A 289 -0.84 19.78 -13.42
N VAL A 290 0.13 19.90 -14.31
CA VAL A 290 1.41 19.20 -14.25
C VAL A 290 2.54 20.18 -14.06
N GLN A 291 3.36 19.97 -13.05
CA GLN A 291 4.50 20.81 -12.73
C GLN A 291 5.74 19.95 -12.49
N PRO A 292 6.79 20.05 -13.31
CA PRO A 292 8.04 19.36 -13.03
C PRO A 292 8.74 20.04 -11.84
N ILE A 293 9.00 19.27 -10.79
CA ILE A 293 9.78 19.73 -9.63
C ILE A 293 11.27 19.59 -9.94
N THR A 294 11.64 18.46 -10.51
CA THR A 294 12.99 18.16 -11.01
C THR A 294 12.87 17.47 -12.38
N ARG A 295 13.99 17.14 -13.01
CA ARG A 295 13.98 16.38 -14.27
C ARG A 295 13.42 14.97 -14.12
N THR A 296 13.44 14.43 -12.91
CA THR A 296 13.03 13.06 -12.58
C THR A 296 11.79 12.99 -11.69
N LEU A 297 11.23 14.13 -11.28
CA LEU A 297 10.10 14.21 -10.39
C LEU A 297 9.05 15.19 -10.89
N LEU A 298 7.84 14.69 -11.04
CA LEU A 298 6.68 15.40 -11.52
C LEU A 298 5.66 15.57 -10.40
N ARG A 299 5.20 16.80 -10.17
CA ARG A 299 4.03 17.10 -9.36
C ARG A 299 2.80 17.19 -10.25
N ILE A 300 1.74 16.54 -9.84
CA ILE A 300 0.45 16.59 -10.51
C ILE A 300 -0.59 17.03 -9.49
N ASP A 301 -1.22 18.16 -9.73
CA ASP A 301 -2.38 18.61 -8.98
C ASP A 301 -3.62 18.15 -9.74
N LEU A 302 -4.26 17.09 -9.21
CA LEU A 302 -5.41 16.42 -9.80
C LEU A 302 -6.69 16.95 -9.19
N SER A 303 -7.57 17.50 -10.04
CA SER A 303 -8.93 17.88 -9.68
C SER A 303 -9.88 16.74 -10.06
N ILE A 304 -10.70 16.31 -9.10
CA ILE A 304 -11.68 15.24 -9.23
C ILE A 304 -13.05 15.85 -9.01
N ILE A 305 -13.89 15.84 -10.03
CA ILE A 305 -15.21 16.42 -10.01
C ILE A 305 -16.24 15.28 -10.14
N PRO A 306 -17.08 15.02 -9.11
CA PRO A 306 -18.15 14.06 -9.21
C PRO A 306 -19.19 14.50 -10.26
N ASP A 307 -19.54 13.60 -11.18
CA ASP A 307 -20.51 13.85 -12.26
C ASP A 307 -21.63 12.80 -12.22
N PHE A 308 -22.24 12.62 -11.06
CA PHE A 308 -23.37 11.70 -10.87
C PHE A 308 -24.23 12.15 -9.67
N ARG A 309 -25.47 11.68 -9.64
CA ARG A 309 -26.39 11.98 -8.53
C ARG A 309 -26.21 10.96 -7.42
N TRP A 310 -25.94 11.46 -6.22
CA TRP A 310 -25.83 10.60 -5.05
C TRP A 310 -27.20 10.09 -4.62
N ASP A 311 -27.30 8.77 -4.41
CA ASP A 311 -28.46 8.11 -3.83
C ASP A 311 -27.95 7.22 -2.68
N GLU A 312 -28.32 7.55 -1.44
CA GLU A 312 -27.86 6.85 -0.25
C GLU A 312 -28.18 5.35 -0.27
N LYS A 313 -29.31 4.95 -0.89
CA LYS A 313 -29.68 3.54 -1.02
C LYS A 313 -28.78 2.76 -1.99
N VAL A 314 -28.16 3.45 -2.92
CA VAL A 314 -27.28 2.90 -3.95
C VAL A 314 -25.82 2.97 -3.52
N HIS A 315 -25.37 4.14 -3.06
CA HIS A 315 -23.97 4.44 -2.77
C HIS A 315 -23.60 4.25 -1.29
N GLY A 316 -24.59 4.31 -0.38
CA GLY A 316 -24.33 4.32 1.05
C GLY A 316 -23.69 5.62 1.52
N ALA A 317 -22.89 5.58 2.58
CA ALA A 317 -22.24 6.75 3.17
C ALA A 317 -20.99 7.24 2.43
N ALA A 318 -20.34 6.36 1.67
CA ALA A 318 -19.12 6.67 0.92
C ALA A 318 -18.91 5.71 -0.26
N GLU A 319 -18.30 6.22 -1.33
CA GLU A 319 -17.78 5.45 -2.45
C GLU A 319 -16.27 5.55 -2.50
N THR A 320 -15.61 4.43 -2.73
CA THR A 320 -14.16 4.34 -2.78
C THR A 320 -13.68 4.19 -4.22
N PHE A 321 -12.66 4.95 -4.56
CA PHE A 321 -12.01 4.91 -5.87
C PHE A 321 -10.50 4.72 -5.69
N ILE A 322 -9.88 4.06 -6.64
CA ILE A 322 -8.44 3.84 -6.68
C ILE A 322 -7.88 4.74 -7.77
N ILE A 323 -6.94 5.61 -7.38
CA ILE A 323 -6.18 6.46 -8.29
C ILE A 323 -4.95 5.67 -8.71
N MET A 324 -4.67 5.57 -9.99
CA MET A 324 -3.47 4.97 -10.54
C MET A 324 -2.86 5.91 -11.58
N VAL A 325 -1.56 6.14 -11.48
CA VAL A 325 -0.80 6.81 -12.54
C VAL A 325 0.01 5.73 -13.26
N GLU A 326 -0.17 5.64 -14.54
CA GLU A 326 0.40 4.60 -15.40
C GLU A 326 1.37 5.21 -16.40
N ASP A 327 2.35 4.42 -16.80
CA ASP A 327 3.29 4.76 -17.85
C ASP A 327 2.63 4.91 -19.24
N VAL A 328 3.44 5.19 -20.24
CA VAL A 328 3.00 5.41 -21.63
C VAL A 328 2.27 4.20 -22.22
N ASP A 329 2.69 2.99 -21.87
CA ASP A 329 2.12 1.75 -22.38
C ASP A 329 0.93 1.26 -21.51
N GLY A 330 0.75 1.82 -20.32
CA GLY A 330 -0.26 1.42 -19.36
C GLY A 330 0.03 0.07 -18.70
N GLU A 331 1.29 -0.33 -18.66
CA GLU A 331 1.74 -1.60 -18.08
C GLU A 331 2.25 -1.45 -16.66
N VAL A 332 2.89 -0.31 -16.34
CA VAL A 332 3.50 -0.03 -15.05
C VAL A 332 2.71 1.01 -14.28
N VAL A 333 2.40 0.72 -13.02
CA VAL A 333 1.83 1.69 -12.07
C VAL A 333 2.97 2.48 -11.42
N LEU A 334 3.06 3.76 -11.74
CA LEU A 334 4.07 4.68 -11.20
C LEU A 334 3.67 5.23 -9.83
N PHE A 335 2.37 5.39 -9.61
CA PHE A 335 1.79 5.86 -8.36
C PHE A 335 0.39 5.29 -8.19
N HIS A 336 -0.01 5.00 -6.97
CA HIS A 336 -1.39 4.66 -6.64
C HIS A 336 -1.78 5.22 -5.27
N ASP A 337 -3.06 5.59 -5.15
CA ASP A 337 -3.66 6.04 -3.89
C ASP A 337 -5.16 5.71 -3.88
N THR A 338 -5.79 5.87 -2.73
CA THR A 338 -7.22 5.62 -2.53
C THR A 338 -7.95 6.93 -2.27
N PHE A 339 -8.95 7.22 -3.09
CA PHE A 339 -9.83 8.36 -2.94
C PHE A 339 -11.20 7.92 -2.39
N ILE A 340 -11.63 8.50 -1.28
CA ILE A 340 -12.91 8.19 -0.65
C ILE A 340 -13.83 9.40 -0.78
N LEU A 341 -14.86 9.27 -1.64
CA LEU A 341 -15.91 10.26 -1.81
C LEU A 341 -17.02 10.00 -0.79
N ARG A 342 -17.25 10.95 0.10
CA ARG A 342 -18.35 10.87 1.09
C ARG A 342 -19.57 11.63 0.59
N GLN A 343 -20.76 11.17 0.95
CA GLN A 343 -22.05 11.75 0.58
C GLN A 343 -22.09 13.28 0.74
N ARG A 344 -21.63 13.80 1.87
CA ARG A 344 -21.68 15.24 2.17
C ARG A 344 -20.79 16.12 1.27
N TYR A 345 -19.91 15.52 0.51
CA TYR A 345 -18.99 16.19 -0.42
C TYR A 345 -19.16 15.69 -1.86
N ALA A 346 -20.29 15.04 -2.14
CA ALA A 346 -20.54 14.43 -3.45
C ALA A 346 -20.76 15.45 -4.58
N GLU A 347 -21.01 16.72 -4.24
CA GLU A 347 -21.16 17.81 -5.20
C GLU A 347 -19.94 18.75 -5.24
N ASP A 348 -18.96 18.53 -4.36
CA ASP A 348 -17.77 19.38 -4.26
C ASP A 348 -16.67 18.91 -5.21
N GLU A 349 -15.87 19.86 -5.67
CA GLU A 349 -14.60 19.57 -6.36
C GLU A 349 -13.53 19.16 -5.34
N HIS A 350 -12.78 18.12 -5.64
CA HIS A 350 -11.73 17.58 -4.80
C HIS A 350 -10.36 17.76 -5.46
N SER A 351 -9.39 18.26 -4.71
CA SER A 351 -8.01 18.38 -5.18
C SER A 351 -7.09 17.38 -4.47
N VAL A 352 -6.32 16.63 -5.24
CA VAL A 352 -5.32 15.67 -4.76
C VAL A 352 -3.98 15.97 -5.41
N THR A 353 -2.96 16.19 -4.61
CA THR A 353 -1.60 16.40 -5.12
C THR A 353 -0.85 15.07 -5.14
N LEU A 354 -0.34 14.71 -6.30
CA LEU A 354 0.42 13.49 -6.54
C LEU A 354 1.86 13.84 -6.90
N THR A 355 2.79 12.98 -6.52
CA THR A 355 4.20 13.09 -6.92
C THR A 355 4.59 11.79 -7.62
N VAL A 356 5.05 11.91 -8.85
CA VAL A 356 5.28 10.77 -9.75
C VAL A 356 6.70 10.83 -10.32
N PRO A 357 7.43 9.72 -10.37
CA PRO A 357 8.74 9.69 -11.03
C PRO A 357 8.61 9.91 -12.54
N MET A 358 9.59 10.59 -13.11
CA MET A 358 9.73 10.80 -14.55
C MET A 358 11.08 10.25 -15.00
N PHE A 359 11.09 9.47 -16.07
CA PHE A 359 12.28 8.81 -16.58
C PHE A 359 12.89 9.57 -17.77
N GLU A 360 14.19 9.45 -17.98
CA GLU A 360 14.86 9.90 -19.18
C GLU A 360 15.10 8.72 -20.14
N PRO A 361 14.76 8.80 -21.43
CA PRO A 361 14.17 9.95 -22.12
C PRO A 361 12.73 10.23 -21.70
N VAL A 362 12.31 11.51 -21.72
CA VAL A 362 10.96 11.91 -21.33
C VAL A 362 9.92 11.17 -22.16
N PRO A 363 9.01 10.41 -21.56
CA PRO A 363 7.95 9.72 -22.28
C PRO A 363 6.97 10.73 -22.91
N PRO A 364 6.23 10.37 -23.96
CA PRO A 364 5.29 11.29 -24.60
C PRO A 364 4.10 11.66 -23.71
N ASN A 365 3.67 10.75 -22.86
CA ASN A 365 2.53 10.93 -21.96
C ASN A 365 2.51 9.90 -20.83
N TYR A 366 1.81 10.21 -19.76
CA TYR A 366 1.32 9.26 -18.76
C TYR A 366 -0.21 9.23 -18.76
N TYR A 367 -0.78 8.25 -18.06
CA TYR A 367 -2.22 8.16 -17.87
C TYR A 367 -2.55 8.22 -16.39
N ILE A 368 -3.51 9.05 -16.02
CA ILE A 368 -4.16 8.97 -14.70
C ILE A 368 -5.48 8.23 -14.89
N SER A 369 -5.67 7.16 -14.14
CA SER A 369 -6.89 6.39 -14.13
C SER A 369 -7.48 6.39 -12.73
N ILE A 370 -8.76 6.74 -12.63
CA ILE A 370 -9.53 6.56 -11.40
C ILE A 370 -10.55 5.47 -11.65
N VAL A 371 -10.46 4.39 -10.86
CA VAL A 371 -11.29 3.20 -11.01
C VAL A 371 -12.11 3.01 -9.74
N SER A 372 -13.42 2.82 -9.87
CA SER A 372 -14.24 2.48 -8.71
C SER A 372 -13.83 1.15 -8.10
N ASP A 373 -13.78 1.10 -6.78
CA ASP A 373 -13.51 -0.11 -6.03
C ASP A 373 -14.68 -1.12 -6.06
N ARG A 374 -15.89 -0.65 -6.31
CA ARG A 374 -17.13 -1.42 -6.22
C ARG A 374 -17.89 -1.60 -7.54
N TRP A 375 -17.80 -0.63 -8.45
CA TRP A 375 -18.59 -0.62 -9.67
C TRP A 375 -17.78 -1.04 -10.88
N LEU A 376 -18.27 -2.02 -11.64
CA LEU A 376 -17.76 -2.35 -12.98
C LEU A 376 -18.08 -1.19 -13.93
N HIS A 377 -17.19 -0.88 -14.84
CA HIS A 377 -17.27 0.22 -15.81
C HIS A 377 -17.18 1.64 -15.25
N ALA A 378 -17.19 1.83 -13.92
CA ALA A 378 -16.97 3.14 -13.31
C ALA A 378 -15.46 3.45 -13.27
N GLU A 379 -14.95 3.91 -14.38
CA GLU A 379 -13.54 4.21 -14.62
C GLU A 379 -13.44 5.47 -15.47
N THR A 380 -12.54 6.36 -15.08
CA THR A 380 -12.19 7.55 -15.88
C THR A 380 -10.69 7.57 -16.09
N ARG A 381 -10.25 7.76 -17.33
CA ARG A 381 -8.84 7.79 -17.74
C ARG A 381 -8.51 9.14 -18.38
N LEU A 382 -7.51 9.83 -17.84
CA LEU A 382 -7.03 11.12 -18.31
C LEU A 382 -5.59 10.97 -18.84
N PRO A 383 -5.34 11.20 -20.14
CA PRO A 383 -3.97 11.27 -20.66
C PRO A 383 -3.32 12.59 -20.27
N ILE A 384 -2.07 12.53 -19.80
CA ILE A 384 -1.24 13.68 -19.50
C ILE A 384 -0.13 13.75 -20.55
N SER A 385 -0.18 14.75 -21.42
CA SER A 385 0.84 14.95 -22.46
C SER A 385 2.01 15.78 -21.95
N PHE A 386 3.23 15.35 -22.26
CA PHE A 386 4.47 16.04 -21.93
C PHE A 386 5.06 16.84 -23.11
N LYS A 387 4.32 16.94 -24.22
CA LYS A 387 4.78 17.61 -25.44
C LYS A 387 5.25 19.06 -25.22
N HIS A 388 4.64 19.75 -24.28
CA HIS A 388 4.94 21.15 -23.95
C HIS A 388 5.54 21.32 -22.56
N LEU A 389 6.00 20.24 -21.93
CA LEU A 389 6.58 20.27 -20.60
C LEU A 389 7.99 20.88 -20.67
N ILE A 390 8.19 21.99 -19.98
CA ILE A 390 9.49 22.61 -19.83
C ILE A 390 10.14 22.04 -18.58
N LEU A 391 11.19 21.24 -18.77
CA LEU A 391 11.93 20.68 -17.66
C LEU A 391 12.85 21.71 -17.03
N PRO A 392 13.04 21.67 -15.70
CA PRO A 392 14.05 22.47 -15.03
C PRO A 392 15.44 22.20 -15.62
N GLU A 393 16.29 23.18 -15.53
CA GLU A 393 17.71 23.00 -15.89
C GLU A 393 18.34 21.91 -15.02
N LYS A 394 19.40 21.29 -15.54
CA LYS A 394 20.20 20.37 -14.71
C LYS A 394 20.71 21.13 -13.49
N PHE A 395 20.78 20.45 -12.36
CA PHE A 395 21.36 21.04 -11.16
C PHE A 395 22.70 21.71 -11.49
N PRO A 396 22.95 22.90 -10.94
CA PRO A 396 24.25 23.53 -11.08
C PRO A 396 25.35 22.60 -10.56
N PRO A 397 26.58 22.71 -11.04
CA PRO A 397 27.68 21.91 -10.55
C PRO A 397 27.79 22.05 -9.02
N PRO A 398 28.28 21.03 -8.31
CA PRO A 398 28.40 21.09 -6.86
C PRO A 398 29.23 22.30 -6.45
N THR A 399 28.82 22.95 -5.37
CA THR A 399 29.54 24.11 -4.82
C THR A 399 30.98 23.72 -4.51
N PRO A 400 31.98 24.43 -5.03
CA PRO A 400 33.37 24.10 -4.77
C PRO A 400 33.67 24.22 -3.27
N LEU A 401 34.47 23.29 -2.75
CA LEU A 401 34.95 23.36 -1.38
C LEU A 401 35.96 24.51 -1.29
N LEU A 402 35.62 25.53 -0.50
CA LEU A 402 36.46 26.69 -0.28
C LEU A 402 37.62 26.33 0.67
N ASP A 403 38.77 26.98 0.47
CA ASP A 403 39.91 26.83 1.34
C ASP A 403 39.79 27.81 2.55
N LEU A 404 38.82 27.49 3.42
CA LEU A 404 38.56 28.24 4.63
C LEU A 404 39.40 27.77 5.78
N GLN A 405 39.78 28.68 6.67
CA GLN A 405 40.39 28.34 7.96
C GLN A 405 39.36 27.58 8.80
N PRO A 406 39.73 26.40 9.36
CA PRO A 406 38.84 25.64 10.23
C PRO A 406 38.33 26.46 11.41
N LEU A 407 37.00 26.52 11.59
CA LEU A 407 36.41 27.26 12.70
C LEU A 407 36.68 26.55 14.05
N PRO A 408 37.09 27.28 15.06
CA PRO A 408 37.22 26.73 16.43
C PRO A 408 35.84 26.49 17.04
N LEU A 409 35.75 25.65 18.07
CA LEU A 409 34.50 25.38 18.78
C LEU A 409 33.88 26.65 19.40
N SER A 410 34.69 27.64 19.75
CA SER A 410 34.22 28.96 20.26
C SER A 410 33.31 29.73 19.29
N ALA A 411 33.29 29.35 18.01
CA ALA A 411 32.34 29.89 17.02
C ALA A 411 30.86 29.61 17.35
N LEU A 412 30.60 28.64 18.22
CA LEU A 412 29.24 28.33 18.71
C LEU A 412 28.70 29.41 19.69
N HIS A 413 29.58 30.24 20.24
CA HIS A 413 29.23 31.31 21.20
C HIS A 413 28.37 30.85 22.40
N ASN A 414 28.43 29.54 22.73
CA ASN A 414 27.72 28.96 23.84
C ASN A 414 28.56 27.83 24.48
N LYS A 415 28.97 28.04 25.74
CA LYS A 415 29.84 27.10 26.47
C LYS A 415 29.27 25.70 26.64
N GLU A 416 27.94 25.57 26.75
CA GLU A 416 27.28 24.28 26.84
C GLU A 416 27.36 23.53 25.50
N PHE A 417 27.16 24.23 24.40
CA PHE A 417 27.27 23.65 23.05
C PHE A 417 28.72 23.31 22.71
N GLU A 418 29.67 24.14 23.12
CA GLU A 418 31.10 23.85 22.97
C GLU A 418 31.50 22.57 23.75
N ALA A 419 30.98 22.40 24.98
CA ALA A 419 31.26 21.22 25.81
C ALA A 419 30.85 19.89 25.17
N ILE A 420 29.81 19.88 24.31
CA ILE A 420 29.36 18.69 23.60
C ILE A 420 30.44 18.12 22.67
N TYR A 421 31.28 19.00 22.10
CA TYR A 421 32.27 18.61 21.07
C TYR A 421 33.69 18.49 21.63
N THR A 422 33.99 19.01 22.82
CA THR A 422 35.35 19.06 23.39
C THR A 422 36.03 17.69 23.54
N LYS A 423 35.27 16.60 23.69
CA LYS A 423 35.82 15.25 23.86
C LYS A 423 36.36 14.64 22.56
N GLY A 424 36.02 15.16 21.39
CA GLY A 424 36.38 14.53 20.11
C GLY A 424 36.79 15.47 18.99
N ILE A 425 36.56 16.76 19.12
CA ILE A 425 36.78 17.75 18.06
C ILE A 425 37.45 18.98 18.65
N GLN A 426 38.53 19.45 18.03
CA GLN A 426 39.18 20.72 18.38
C GLN A 426 38.75 21.87 17.50
N THR A 427 38.56 21.55 16.20
CA THR A 427 38.10 22.51 15.17
C THR A 427 37.15 21.80 14.22
N PHE A 428 36.23 22.54 13.64
CA PHE A 428 35.34 22.04 12.60
C PHE A 428 36.10 21.87 11.29
N ASN A 429 35.83 20.82 10.53
CA ASN A 429 36.47 20.57 9.25
C ASN A 429 36.04 21.60 8.17
N LYS A 430 36.69 21.58 7.00
CA LYS A 430 36.40 22.55 5.91
C LYS A 430 34.93 22.57 5.48
N ILE A 431 34.31 21.38 5.36
CA ILE A 431 32.88 21.28 4.96
C ILE A 431 31.99 21.87 6.05
N GLN A 432 32.21 21.49 7.31
CA GLN A 432 31.46 22.00 8.45
C GLN A 432 31.64 23.51 8.60
N THR A 433 32.87 23.99 8.39
CA THR A 433 33.19 25.44 8.41
C THR A 433 32.44 26.20 7.33
N GLN A 434 32.40 25.67 6.10
CA GLN A 434 31.74 26.32 4.96
C GLN A 434 30.22 26.43 5.15
N VAL A 435 29.58 25.40 5.72
CA VAL A 435 28.12 25.38 5.91
C VAL A 435 27.67 25.97 7.24
N PHE A 436 28.61 26.23 8.18
CA PHE A 436 28.32 26.67 9.53
C PHE A 436 27.44 27.92 9.58
N GLN A 437 27.82 28.98 8.83
CA GLN A 437 27.08 30.22 8.81
C GLN A 437 25.63 30.00 8.36
N ALA A 438 25.42 29.27 7.27
CA ALA A 438 24.10 29.01 6.74
C ALA A 438 23.23 28.19 7.72
N LEU A 439 23.77 27.13 8.34
CA LEU A 439 23.04 26.27 9.27
C LEU A 439 22.83 26.87 10.66
N TYR A 440 23.80 27.64 11.15
CA TYR A 440 23.78 28.13 12.53
C TYR A 440 23.24 29.56 12.64
N THR A 441 23.21 30.33 11.57
CA THR A 441 22.75 31.73 11.59
C THR A 441 21.52 32.03 10.74
N THR A 442 21.21 31.23 9.72
CA THR A 442 20.03 31.43 8.85
C THR A 442 18.96 30.35 9.05
N ASP A 443 17.73 30.61 8.62
CA ASP A 443 16.61 29.65 8.64
C ASP A 443 16.30 29.14 7.22
N GLU A 444 17.26 29.23 6.30
CA GLU A 444 17.12 28.79 4.92
C GLU A 444 17.15 27.27 4.78
N ASN A 445 16.50 26.77 3.73
CA ASN A 445 16.60 25.36 3.35
C ASN A 445 17.98 25.09 2.75
N ILE A 446 18.70 24.10 3.30
CA ILE A 446 20.08 23.79 2.90
C ILE A 446 20.19 22.36 2.47
N PHE A 447 20.82 22.13 1.31
CA PHE A 447 21.20 20.82 0.81
C PHE A 447 22.71 20.62 0.96
N ILE A 448 23.14 19.53 1.64
CA ILE A 448 24.55 19.22 1.86
C ILE A 448 24.86 17.86 1.23
N GLY A 449 25.43 17.88 0.04
CA GLY A 449 25.97 16.71 -0.65
C GLY A 449 27.48 16.59 -0.37
N ALA A 450 27.87 15.61 0.44
CA ALA A 450 29.27 15.38 0.77
C ALA A 450 29.56 13.88 0.98
N PRO A 451 30.79 13.39 0.75
CA PRO A 451 31.13 11.97 0.90
C PRO A 451 30.80 11.39 2.28
N THR A 452 30.65 10.07 2.35
CA THR A 452 30.50 9.36 3.63
C THR A 452 31.73 9.61 4.50
N GLY A 453 31.52 9.81 5.81
CA GLY A 453 32.62 10.12 6.74
C GLY A 453 33.02 11.60 6.81
N SER A 454 32.45 12.50 5.99
CA SER A 454 32.77 13.92 5.96
C SER A 454 32.22 14.73 7.14
N GLY A 455 31.51 14.11 8.07
CA GLY A 455 30.94 14.78 9.26
C GLY A 455 29.61 15.48 9.02
N LYS A 456 28.80 15.08 8.03
CA LYS A 456 27.45 15.62 7.77
C LYS A 456 26.52 15.60 8.99
N THR A 457 26.69 14.64 9.88
CA THR A 457 25.92 14.57 11.13
C THR A 457 26.09 15.82 11.99
N ILE A 458 27.33 16.33 12.10
CA ILE A 458 27.61 17.57 12.84
C ILE A 458 26.96 18.79 12.17
N CYS A 459 26.88 18.79 10.84
CA CYS A 459 26.14 19.82 10.14
C CYS A 459 24.64 19.83 10.51
N ALA A 460 24.04 18.66 10.65
CA ALA A 460 22.66 18.56 11.15
C ALA A 460 22.52 19.02 12.61
N GLU A 461 23.52 18.72 13.43
CA GLU A 461 23.55 19.17 14.81
C GLU A 461 23.63 20.70 14.92
N PHE A 462 24.32 21.41 14.02
CA PHE A 462 24.29 22.89 13.99
C PHE A 462 22.87 23.43 13.88
N ALA A 463 22.06 22.84 13.02
CA ALA A 463 20.66 23.23 12.88
C ALA A 463 19.84 22.95 14.15
N LEU A 464 20.09 21.82 14.83
CA LEU A 464 19.44 21.51 16.12
C LEU A 464 19.87 22.50 17.21
N LEU A 465 21.16 22.80 17.34
CA LEU A 465 21.67 23.75 18.32
C LEU A 465 21.11 25.14 18.09
N ARG A 466 21.02 25.57 16.82
CA ARG A 466 20.36 26.84 16.46
C ARG A 466 18.89 26.83 16.88
N LEU A 467 18.17 25.76 16.59
CA LEU A 467 16.76 25.63 16.93
C LEU A 467 16.56 25.77 18.46
N TRP A 468 17.39 25.10 19.25
CA TRP A 468 17.33 25.15 20.73
C TRP A 468 17.77 26.49 21.32
N SER A 469 18.57 27.25 20.60
CA SER A 469 18.94 28.60 21.05
C SER A 469 17.86 29.65 20.84
N LYS A 470 16.87 29.40 19.97
CA LYS A 470 15.90 30.41 19.53
C LYS A 470 14.48 30.24 20.10
N ARG A 471 14.08 29.05 20.51
CA ARG A 471 12.68 28.75 20.86
C ARG A 471 12.54 28.10 22.22
N GLU A 472 11.45 28.42 22.93
CA GLU A 472 11.14 27.85 24.24
C GLU A 472 10.77 26.36 24.18
N GLN A 473 10.10 25.90 23.15
CA GLN A 473 9.73 24.48 22.93
C GLN A 473 10.01 24.04 21.50
N PRO A 474 11.27 23.96 21.11
CA PRO A 474 11.64 23.62 19.74
C PRO A 474 11.53 22.11 19.52
N ARG A 475 10.94 21.71 18.38
CA ARG A 475 10.85 20.32 17.95
C ARG A 475 11.50 20.13 16.59
N ALA A 476 12.19 19.02 16.41
CA ALA A 476 12.81 18.65 15.14
C ALA A 476 12.46 17.22 14.75
N VAL A 477 12.41 16.96 13.45
CA VAL A 477 12.26 15.62 12.89
C VAL A 477 13.50 15.29 12.07
N CYS A 478 14.13 14.16 12.39
CA CYS A 478 15.23 13.59 11.62
C CYS A 478 14.76 12.33 10.91
N ILE A 479 14.94 12.27 9.60
CA ILE A 479 14.55 11.12 8.79
C ILE A 479 15.82 10.41 8.35
N GLU A 480 15.98 9.15 8.78
CA GLU A 480 17.09 8.28 8.37
C GLU A 480 16.57 7.16 7.45
N PRO A 481 17.35 6.72 6.44
CA PRO A 481 16.88 5.78 5.43
C PRO A 481 16.46 4.42 5.97
N TYR A 482 17.14 3.93 7.01
CA TYR A 482 16.96 2.58 7.56
C TYR A 482 16.80 2.60 9.07
N GLN A 483 16.13 1.59 9.64
CA GLN A 483 15.88 1.51 11.08
C GLN A 483 17.17 1.41 11.91
N GLU A 484 18.16 0.70 11.41
CA GLU A 484 19.46 0.58 12.08
C GLU A 484 20.14 1.95 12.24
N MET A 485 19.99 2.83 11.26
CA MET A 485 20.52 4.20 11.34
C MET A 485 19.70 5.07 12.30
N VAL A 486 18.38 4.85 12.38
CA VAL A 486 17.53 5.49 13.39
C VAL A 486 17.99 5.11 14.79
N ASP A 487 18.16 3.81 15.05
CA ASP A 487 18.57 3.32 16.37
C ASP A 487 19.95 3.84 16.77
N GLN A 488 20.91 3.83 15.84
CA GLN A 488 22.24 4.40 16.04
C GLN A 488 22.17 5.90 16.33
N ARG A 489 21.40 6.66 15.54
CA ARG A 489 21.25 8.12 15.71
C ARG A 489 20.63 8.47 17.05
N VAL A 490 19.60 7.75 17.45
CA VAL A 490 18.95 7.93 18.76
C VAL A 490 19.93 7.67 19.90
N ALA A 491 20.71 6.60 19.82
CA ALA A 491 21.70 6.27 20.85
C ALA A 491 22.78 7.36 20.95
N GLU A 492 23.38 7.76 19.82
CA GLU A 492 24.40 8.82 19.75
C GLU A 492 23.89 10.16 20.30
N TRP A 493 22.71 10.58 19.89
CA TRP A 493 22.17 11.88 20.29
C TRP A 493 21.61 11.89 21.71
N LYS A 494 21.10 10.77 22.22
CA LYS A 494 20.73 10.64 23.64
C LYS A 494 21.95 10.84 24.55
N GLU A 495 23.05 10.18 24.25
CA GLU A 495 24.29 10.31 25.01
C GLU A 495 24.85 11.74 24.92
N LYS A 496 24.89 12.28 23.70
CA LYS A 496 25.50 13.57 23.39
C LYS A 496 24.72 14.73 23.97
N PHE A 497 23.41 14.76 23.83
CA PHE A 497 22.56 15.88 24.22
C PHE A 497 21.98 15.76 25.65
N SER A 498 22.22 14.65 26.35
CA SER A 498 21.92 14.52 27.78
C SER A 498 22.70 15.49 28.64
N GLN A 499 23.81 16.03 28.13
CA GLN A 499 24.68 16.98 28.83
C GLN A 499 24.17 18.42 28.81
N LEU A 500 23.16 18.73 27.97
CA LEU A 500 22.55 20.06 27.91
C LEU A 500 21.64 20.33 29.12
N GLN A 501 21.59 21.59 29.57
CA GLN A 501 20.69 21.99 30.66
C GLN A 501 19.23 21.65 30.33
N GLY A 502 18.60 20.93 31.24
CA GLY A 502 17.22 20.44 31.05
C GLY A 502 17.10 19.14 30.25
N GLY A 503 18.21 18.59 29.73
CA GLY A 503 18.22 17.41 28.90
C GLY A 503 17.35 17.54 27.64
N LYS A 504 17.69 16.86 26.55
CA LYS A 504 16.82 16.83 25.35
C LYS A 504 16.24 15.42 25.15
N VAL A 505 14.93 15.36 24.97
CA VAL A 505 14.21 14.10 24.79
C VAL A 505 14.27 13.68 23.32
N ILE A 506 15.02 12.62 23.03
CA ILE A 506 15.17 12.07 21.68
C ILE A 506 14.42 10.76 21.61
N VAL A 507 13.49 10.65 20.67
CA VAL A 507 12.62 9.50 20.49
C VAL A 507 12.70 8.94 19.08
N SER A 508 12.49 7.64 18.95
CA SER A 508 12.25 6.97 17.65
C SER A 508 10.79 6.58 17.54
N LEU A 509 10.25 6.64 16.32
CA LEU A 509 8.91 6.12 16.04
C LEU A 509 8.94 4.60 15.92
N THR A 510 7.87 3.97 16.35
CA THR A 510 7.71 2.51 16.34
C THR A 510 6.91 2.00 15.12
N GLY A 511 6.14 2.88 14.47
CA GLY A 511 5.15 2.54 13.45
C GLY A 511 3.75 2.25 13.99
N GLU A 512 3.58 2.22 15.33
CA GLU A 512 2.28 2.07 15.98
C GLU A 512 1.64 3.42 16.30
N THR A 513 0.49 3.69 15.73
CA THR A 513 -0.16 5.01 15.81
C THR A 513 -0.39 5.49 17.25
N SER A 514 -0.82 4.61 18.16
CA SER A 514 -1.14 4.99 19.54
C SER A 514 0.10 5.29 20.37
N THR A 515 1.16 4.52 20.19
CA THR A 515 2.46 4.68 20.86
C THR A 515 3.18 5.89 20.30
N ASP A 516 3.18 6.03 18.97
CA ASP A 516 3.86 7.12 18.28
C ASP A 516 3.26 8.50 18.62
N LEU A 517 1.94 8.60 18.80
CA LEU A 517 1.32 9.86 19.25
C LEU A 517 1.84 10.34 20.61
N ARG A 518 2.05 9.42 21.55
CA ARG A 518 2.61 9.75 22.87
C ARG A 518 4.10 10.14 22.78
N LEU A 519 4.85 9.48 21.89
CA LEU A 519 6.26 9.80 21.65
C LEU A 519 6.40 11.17 20.97
N LEU A 520 5.52 11.49 20.02
CA LEU A 520 5.46 12.79 19.37
C LEU A 520 5.15 13.94 20.34
N GLU A 521 4.37 13.70 21.38
CA GLU A 521 4.07 14.73 22.39
C GLU A 521 5.25 15.02 23.31
N LYS A 522 6.11 14.05 23.57
CA LYS A 522 7.22 14.12 24.53
C LYS A 522 8.57 14.47 23.90
N GLY A 523 8.77 14.15 22.62
CA GLY A 523 10.07 14.27 21.96
C GLY A 523 10.42 15.70 21.53
N ASP A 524 11.62 16.15 21.88
CA ASP A 524 12.22 17.36 21.30
C ASP A 524 12.81 17.06 19.90
N VAL A 525 13.38 15.87 19.73
CA VAL A 525 13.83 15.36 18.42
C VAL A 525 13.22 14.00 18.17
N ILE A 526 12.57 13.87 17.03
CA ILE A 526 11.93 12.65 16.56
C ILE A 526 12.79 12.08 15.44
N VAL A 527 13.30 10.87 15.63
CA VAL A 527 14.09 10.18 14.60
C VAL A 527 13.26 9.03 14.02
N CYS A 528 13.11 8.98 12.72
CA CYS A 528 12.21 8.00 12.08
C CYS A 528 12.68 7.65 10.66
N THR A 529 12.09 6.59 10.10
CA THR A 529 12.26 6.24 8.68
C THR A 529 11.22 6.93 7.79
N PRO A 530 11.45 7.05 6.48
CA PRO A 530 10.45 7.60 5.54
C PRO A 530 9.10 6.87 5.58
N MET A 531 9.12 5.57 5.85
CA MET A 531 7.90 4.76 5.95
C MET A 531 7.05 5.13 7.17
N GLN A 532 7.68 5.43 8.30
CA GLN A 532 6.99 5.84 9.53
C GLN A 532 6.37 7.23 9.39
N VAL A 533 6.96 8.12 8.60
CA VAL A 533 6.39 9.46 8.31
C VAL A 533 5.16 9.38 7.40
N ARG A 534 5.08 8.39 6.52
CA ARG A 534 3.93 8.18 5.62
C ARG A 534 2.67 7.67 6.31
N CYS A 535 2.74 7.21 7.55
CA CYS A 535 1.55 6.81 8.30
C CYS A 535 0.65 8.01 8.61
N PRO A 536 -0.69 7.90 8.37
CA PRO A 536 -1.45 8.97 7.71
C PRO A 536 -1.96 10.07 8.62
N THR A 537 -2.30 11.22 8.02
CA THR A 537 -3.23 12.29 8.46
C THR A 537 -3.03 12.91 9.85
N THR A 538 -2.54 12.17 10.84
CA THR A 538 -2.37 12.66 12.21
C THR A 538 -0.99 13.31 12.43
N PHE A 539 0.05 12.78 11.78
CA PHE A 539 1.41 13.31 11.87
C PHE A 539 1.50 14.70 11.22
N VAL A 540 0.99 14.83 9.99
CA VAL A 540 1.04 16.08 9.22
C VAL A 540 0.19 17.17 9.88
N ARG A 541 -1.00 16.87 10.41
CA ARG A 541 -1.87 17.87 11.05
C ARG A 541 -1.38 18.36 12.42
N ARG A 542 -0.74 17.52 13.22
CA ARG A 542 -0.22 17.95 14.54
C ARG A 542 1.15 18.62 14.47
N CYS A 543 2.00 18.19 13.54
CA CYS A 543 3.25 18.91 13.27
C CYS A 543 2.99 20.24 12.53
N ALA A 544 1.98 20.33 11.67
CA ALA A 544 1.61 21.58 10.98
C ALA A 544 0.99 22.64 11.90
N ASN A 545 0.38 22.24 13.03
CA ASN A 545 -0.07 23.21 14.06
C ASN A 545 1.10 23.76 14.91
N SER A 546 2.31 23.21 14.74
CA SER A 546 3.52 23.67 15.43
C SER A 546 4.64 24.17 14.52
N ALA A 547 4.59 23.93 13.20
CA ALA A 547 5.43 24.50 12.14
C ALA A 547 5.02 23.98 10.75
N PRO A 548 5.14 24.75 9.65
CA PRO A 548 4.80 24.28 8.32
C PRO A 548 5.78 23.19 7.84
N LEU A 549 5.24 22.04 7.44
CA LEU A 549 5.99 20.95 6.85
C LEU A 549 6.26 21.27 5.37
N SER A 550 7.48 21.54 4.99
CA SER A 550 7.91 21.48 3.61
C SER A 550 8.27 20.03 3.27
N GLY A 551 7.50 19.41 2.36
CA GLY A 551 7.68 18.02 1.96
C GLY A 551 9.04 17.73 1.33
N THR A 552 9.66 16.63 1.72
CA THR A 552 10.82 16.04 1.06
C THR A 552 10.39 14.80 0.30
N SER A 553 10.64 14.78 -1.01
CA SER A 553 10.59 13.58 -1.83
C SER A 553 11.95 12.88 -1.78
N TYR A 554 11.93 11.58 -1.47
CA TYR A 554 13.10 10.71 -1.59
C TYR A 554 13.12 10.07 -2.97
N GLN A 555 14.28 10.11 -3.60
CA GLN A 555 14.60 9.31 -4.77
C GLN A 555 15.54 8.19 -4.33
N GLU A 556 15.17 6.94 -4.61
CA GLU A 556 16.04 5.77 -4.45
C GLU A 556 17.02 5.72 -5.63
N ASP A 557 18.09 6.47 -5.57
CA ASP A 557 19.27 6.21 -6.37
C ASP A 557 20.44 5.88 -5.45
N GLY A 558 21.16 4.81 -5.79
CA GLY A 558 22.14 4.10 -4.98
C GLY A 558 23.39 4.86 -4.52
N ALA A 559 23.27 6.14 -4.23
CA ALA A 559 24.27 6.96 -3.55
C ALA A 559 23.66 7.53 -2.27
N SER A 560 24.26 7.24 -1.13
CA SER A 560 23.83 7.68 0.20
C SER A 560 23.89 9.20 0.36
N GLU A 561 22.89 9.92 -0.14
CA GLU A 561 22.74 11.36 0.11
C GLU A 561 21.79 11.58 1.28
N LYS A 562 22.30 12.16 2.36
CA LYS A 562 21.52 12.57 3.53
C LYS A 562 21.03 13.98 3.33
N THR A 563 19.71 14.14 3.24
CA THR A 563 19.05 15.45 3.14
C THR A 563 18.51 15.86 4.49
N PHE A 564 18.89 17.03 4.99
CA PHE A 564 18.33 17.60 6.21
C PHE A 564 17.47 18.83 5.84
N LYS A 565 16.24 18.85 6.34
CA LYS A 565 15.43 20.07 6.34
C LYS A 565 15.21 20.52 7.78
N ALA A 566 15.72 21.69 8.12
CA ALA A 566 15.27 22.45 9.27
C ALA A 566 14.32 23.52 8.75
N SER A 567 13.03 23.40 9.01
CA SER A 567 12.08 24.48 8.74
C SER A 567 11.83 25.24 10.03
N ALA A 568 12.19 26.50 10.03
CA ALA A 568 11.80 27.46 11.04
C ALA A 568 10.80 28.42 10.41
N SER A 569 9.59 28.48 10.90
CA SER A 569 8.65 29.57 10.68
C SER A 569 8.26 30.17 12.02
#